data_ec71f80d4c853ad77ba79fb83f4a325c
#
_entry.id   ec71f80d4c853ad77ba79fb83f4a325c
#
_cell.length_a   1.000
_cell.length_b   1.000
_cell.length_c   1.000
_cell.angle_alpha   90.00
_cell.angle_beta   90.00
_cell.angle_gamma   90.00
#
_symmetry.space_group_name_H-M   'P 1'
#
loop_
_entity.id
_entity.type
_entity.pdbx_description
1 polymer ?
#
loop_
_entity_poly.entity_id
_entity_poly.type
_entity_poly.pdbx_seq_one_letter_code
_entity_poly.pdbx_strand_id
1 'polypeptide(L)'
;MAAQVESSADQPAIDNNTLQLQQMRSKPGFVAALDQSGGSTPKALKSYGIDEHAWSNEAEMFALVHQMRTRIITSPSFTGERILGAILFEITMDSDIEGQPTADYLWNVRRVVPLLKVDQGLEAEKNGVQLMKPMPNLAALLLRAKAKGIFGTKMRSVIKLANEAGVHEIVSQQFEVAGQIIAAGLVPIIEPEVDIHSPEKAKAEGLLKAAILDKLNKLPEGQLVMLKLTLPSQDDFYTEFVSHPKVVRVLALSGGYSREEGNNLLRRNHGIVASFSRALVEGLKAQQSDAEYNALLDESIQSIFEASTVKTS
;
A
#
# COMPACT_ATOMS: atom_id res chain seq x y z
N MET A 1 30.89 53.47 6.18
CA MET A 1 30.96 51.97 6.14
C MET A 1 29.56 51.46 5.99
N ALA A 2 29.16 51.10 4.80
CA ALA A 2 27.85 50.53 4.54
C ALA A 2 28.01 48.98 4.60
N ALA A 3 27.32 48.33 5.54
CA ALA A 3 27.28 46.88 5.62
C ALA A 3 26.38 46.37 4.47
N GLN A 4 26.96 45.59 3.58
CA GLN A 4 26.22 44.81 2.61
C GLN A 4 25.51 43.66 3.36
N VAL A 5 24.18 43.64 3.30
CA VAL A 5 23.35 42.50 3.68
C VAL A 5 23.42 41.54 2.51
N GLU A 6 24.14 40.43 2.70
CA GLU A 6 24.12 39.33 1.74
C GLU A 6 22.71 38.71 1.74
N SER A 7 22.07 38.82 0.58
CA SER A 7 20.80 38.12 0.28
C SER A 7 21.06 36.63 0.36
N SER A 8 20.35 35.96 1.31
CA SER A 8 20.29 34.51 1.34
C SER A 8 19.69 34.03 0.02
N ALA A 9 20.49 33.31 -0.77
CA ALA A 9 20.05 32.71 -2.02
C ALA A 9 18.84 31.81 -1.74
N ASP A 10 17.74 32.11 -2.43
CA ASP A 10 16.54 31.25 -2.48
C ASP A 10 16.96 29.83 -2.94
N GLN A 11 17.04 28.89 -2.01
CA GLN A 11 17.13 27.49 -2.39
C GLN A 11 15.78 27.14 -3.05
N PRO A 12 15.78 26.51 -4.24
CA PRO A 12 14.54 26.12 -4.89
C PRO A 12 13.75 25.21 -3.95
N ALA A 13 12.49 25.53 -3.77
CA ALA A 13 11.60 24.71 -2.93
C ALA A 13 11.59 23.29 -3.47
N ILE A 14 11.92 22.31 -2.60
CA ILE A 14 11.89 20.88 -2.97
C ILE A 14 10.45 20.53 -3.30
N ASP A 15 10.21 19.95 -4.48
CA ASP A 15 8.86 19.58 -4.90
C ASP A 15 8.28 18.44 -4.02
N ASN A 16 6.94 18.38 -3.95
CA ASN A 16 6.23 17.40 -3.13
C ASN A 16 6.59 15.96 -3.49
N ASN A 17 6.82 15.67 -4.77
CA ASN A 17 7.14 14.33 -5.24
C ASN A 17 8.49 13.85 -4.69
N THR A 18 9.48 14.73 -4.67
CA THR A 18 10.79 14.47 -4.07
C THR A 18 10.68 14.23 -2.56
N LEU A 19 9.90 15.02 -1.83
CA LEU A 19 9.68 14.84 -0.39
C LEU A 19 8.95 13.52 -0.09
N GLN A 20 7.94 13.19 -0.88
CA GLN A 20 7.19 11.94 -0.78
C GLN A 20 8.10 10.72 -1.05
N LEU A 21 8.94 10.80 -2.07
CA LEU A 21 9.92 9.75 -2.38
C LEU A 21 10.92 9.54 -1.23
N GLN A 22 11.45 10.63 -0.66
CA GLN A 22 12.36 10.55 0.49
C GLN A 22 11.66 9.91 1.70
N GLN A 23 10.41 10.31 1.99
CA GLN A 23 9.63 9.72 3.07
C GLN A 23 9.43 8.22 2.85
N MET A 24 8.98 7.81 1.67
CA MET A 24 8.76 6.40 1.35
C MET A 24 10.06 5.59 1.43
N ARG A 25 11.18 6.16 1.01
CA ARG A 25 12.48 5.46 0.94
C ARG A 25 13.12 5.25 2.31
N SER A 26 13.14 6.25 3.17
CA SER A 26 14.04 6.28 4.32
C SER A 26 13.37 6.49 5.67
N LYS A 27 12.17 7.09 5.72
CA LYS A 27 11.54 7.38 7.01
C LYS A 27 11.10 6.09 7.72
N PRO A 28 11.24 6.00 9.06
CA PRO A 28 10.64 4.90 9.82
C PRO A 28 9.10 4.99 9.76
N GLY A 29 8.43 3.83 9.68
CA GLY A 29 6.98 3.78 9.61
C GLY A 29 6.46 2.60 8.76
N PHE A 30 5.17 2.62 8.48
CA PHE A 30 4.48 1.61 7.66
C PHE A 30 3.48 2.26 6.69
N VAL A 31 2.90 1.48 5.79
CA VAL A 31 1.89 1.95 4.83
C VAL A 31 0.52 1.42 5.21
N ALA A 32 -0.45 2.30 5.43
CA ALA A 32 -1.84 1.92 5.68
C ALA A 32 -2.51 1.46 4.37
N ALA A 33 -3.13 0.27 4.36
CA ALA A 33 -3.89 -0.21 3.22
C ALA A 33 -5.39 0.01 3.45
N LEU A 34 -5.93 1.08 2.85
CA LEU A 34 -7.33 1.49 2.95
C LEU A 34 -8.08 1.31 1.62
N ASP A 35 -7.66 0.33 0.83
CA ASP A 35 -8.07 0.13 -0.55
C ASP A 35 -9.02 -1.06 -0.77
N GLN A 36 -9.71 -1.53 0.28
CA GLN A 36 -10.74 -2.56 0.14
C GLN A 36 -11.78 -2.14 -0.90
N SER A 37 -12.08 -3.03 -1.85
CA SER A 37 -12.94 -2.72 -3.00
C SER A 37 -13.71 -3.96 -3.48
N GLY A 38 -14.73 -3.76 -4.31
CA GLY A 38 -15.53 -4.82 -4.88
C GLY A 38 -16.14 -5.75 -3.83
N GLY A 39 -16.04 -7.05 -4.00
CA GLY A 39 -16.61 -8.05 -3.10
C GLY A 39 -16.04 -8.05 -1.67
N SER A 40 -14.93 -7.35 -1.40
CA SER A 40 -14.40 -7.19 -0.03
C SER A 40 -15.05 -6.03 0.74
N THR A 41 -15.75 -5.12 0.05
CA THR A 41 -16.37 -3.93 0.66
C THR A 41 -17.48 -4.27 1.66
N PRO A 42 -18.50 -5.09 1.32
CA PRO A 42 -19.53 -5.51 2.28
C PRO A 42 -18.92 -6.21 3.50
N LYS A 43 -17.91 -7.06 3.28
CA LYS A 43 -17.22 -7.77 4.36
C LYS A 43 -16.47 -6.80 5.29
N ALA A 44 -15.85 -5.77 4.75
CA ALA A 44 -15.17 -4.73 5.54
C ALA A 44 -16.18 -3.95 6.40
N LEU A 45 -17.30 -3.52 5.83
CA LEU A 45 -18.38 -2.84 6.56
C LEU A 45 -18.97 -3.72 7.66
N LYS A 46 -19.24 -5.00 7.37
CA LYS A 46 -19.73 -5.97 8.36
C LYS A 46 -18.72 -6.15 9.52
N SER A 47 -17.45 -6.24 9.21
CA SER A 47 -16.38 -6.31 10.22
C SER A 47 -16.30 -5.04 11.06
N TYR A 48 -16.63 -3.90 10.47
CA TYR A 48 -16.72 -2.58 11.13
C TYR A 48 -18.03 -2.40 11.94
N GLY A 49 -18.95 -3.37 11.89
CA GLY A 49 -20.21 -3.34 12.63
C GLY A 49 -21.35 -2.64 11.89
N ILE A 50 -21.24 -2.50 10.57
CA ILE A 50 -22.31 -2.00 9.69
C ILE A 50 -22.89 -3.18 8.92
N ASP A 51 -24.15 -3.50 9.17
CA ASP A 51 -24.86 -4.63 8.55
C ASP A 51 -25.26 -4.31 7.10
N GLU A 52 -25.48 -5.36 6.30
CA GLU A 52 -25.90 -5.25 4.88
C GLU A 52 -27.25 -4.53 4.67
N HIS A 53 -28.08 -4.44 5.70
CA HIS A 53 -29.32 -3.68 5.68
C HIS A 53 -29.13 -2.16 5.81
N ALA A 54 -27.90 -1.69 6.08
CA ALA A 54 -27.59 -0.27 6.23
C ALA A 54 -27.50 0.50 4.90
N TRP A 55 -27.51 -0.19 3.77
CA TRP A 55 -27.52 0.40 2.42
C TRP A 55 -28.48 -0.34 1.49
N SER A 56 -29.06 0.40 0.55
CA SER A 56 -30.00 -0.13 -0.45
C SER A 56 -29.38 -0.24 -1.86
N ASN A 57 -28.26 0.42 -2.08
CA ASN A 57 -27.56 0.46 -3.37
C ASN A 57 -26.06 0.65 -3.18
N GLU A 58 -25.31 0.49 -4.27
CA GLU A 58 -23.86 0.57 -4.27
C GLU A 58 -23.34 1.96 -3.87
N ALA A 59 -24.02 3.03 -4.25
CA ALA A 59 -23.61 4.40 -3.89
C ALA A 59 -23.69 4.64 -2.38
N GLU A 60 -24.74 4.17 -1.73
CA GLU A 60 -24.90 4.24 -0.27
C GLU A 60 -23.83 3.40 0.44
N MET A 61 -23.54 2.20 -0.07
CA MET A 61 -22.46 1.36 0.45
C MET A 61 -21.11 2.07 0.38
N PHE A 62 -20.78 2.69 -0.74
CA PHE A 62 -19.52 3.43 -0.88
C PHE A 62 -19.47 4.69 -0.03
N ALA A 63 -20.59 5.36 0.22
CA ALA A 63 -20.66 6.47 1.16
C ALA A 63 -20.31 6.02 2.59
N LEU A 64 -20.81 4.87 3.03
CA LEU A 64 -20.46 4.28 4.33
C LEU A 64 -18.98 3.90 4.42
N VAL A 65 -18.43 3.33 3.34
CA VAL A 65 -16.99 3.02 3.28
C VAL A 65 -16.15 4.29 3.35
N HIS A 66 -16.56 5.34 2.67
CA HIS A 66 -15.87 6.63 2.73
C HIS A 66 -15.93 7.23 4.14
N GLN A 67 -17.07 7.17 4.83
CA GLN A 67 -17.21 7.59 6.22
C GLN A 67 -16.27 6.79 7.15
N MET A 68 -16.22 5.46 6.99
CA MET A 68 -15.28 4.61 7.75
C MET A 68 -13.83 5.04 7.53
N ARG A 69 -13.42 5.25 6.28
CA ARG A 69 -12.06 5.68 5.93
C ARG A 69 -11.76 7.09 6.43
N THR A 70 -12.72 8.00 6.32
CA THR A 70 -12.60 9.36 6.86
C THR A 70 -12.33 9.31 8.35
N ARG A 71 -13.08 8.51 9.12
CA ARG A 71 -12.87 8.37 10.57
C ARG A 71 -11.48 7.84 10.92
N ILE A 72 -10.94 6.92 10.11
CA ILE A 72 -9.55 6.43 10.27
C ILE A 72 -8.56 7.57 10.00
N ILE A 73 -8.68 8.24 8.85
CA ILE A 73 -7.72 9.24 8.37
C ILE A 73 -7.74 10.51 9.24
N THR A 74 -8.90 10.89 9.78
CA THR A 74 -9.05 12.06 10.67
C THR A 74 -8.66 11.79 12.11
N SER A 75 -8.48 10.53 12.52
CA SER A 75 -7.99 10.19 13.86
C SER A 75 -6.68 10.91 14.18
N PRO A 76 -6.51 11.46 15.41
CA PRO A 76 -5.26 12.08 15.83
C PRO A 76 -4.01 11.20 15.67
N SER A 77 -4.19 9.89 15.78
CA SER A 77 -3.11 8.90 15.65
C SER A 77 -2.66 8.66 14.21
N PHE A 78 -3.48 9.03 13.21
CA PHE A 78 -3.20 8.80 11.79
C PHE A 78 -2.36 9.94 11.22
N THR A 79 -1.06 9.90 11.47
CA THR A 79 -0.11 10.93 11.03
C THR A 79 1.15 10.35 10.41
N GLY A 80 1.86 11.16 9.62
CA GLY A 80 3.14 10.81 9.02
C GLY A 80 4.30 10.60 10.01
N GLU A 81 4.07 10.66 11.32
CA GLU A 81 5.07 10.26 12.30
C GLU A 81 5.29 8.75 12.32
N ARG A 82 4.21 7.97 12.08
CA ARG A 82 4.24 6.50 12.07
C ARG A 82 3.76 5.89 10.77
N ILE A 83 2.99 6.63 9.96
CA ILE A 83 2.38 6.16 8.70
C ILE A 83 3.04 6.88 7.54
N LEU A 84 3.78 6.13 6.72
CA LEU A 84 4.50 6.66 5.56
C LEU A 84 3.57 7.05 4.43
N GLY A 85 2.58 6.21 4.16
CA GLY A 85 1.63 6.38 3.08
C GLY A 85 0.33 5.65 3.33
N ALA A 86 -0.70 5.96 2.57
CA ALA A 86 -2.00 5.31 2.59
C ALA A 86 -2.42 4.91 1.18
N ILE A 87 -2.75 3.63 0.99
CA ILE A 87 -3.27 3.13 -0.28
C ILE A 87 -4.78 3.34 -0.27
N LEU A 88 -5.27 4.13 -1.22
CA LEU A 88 -6.67 4.49 -1.40
C LEU A 88 -7.32 3.63 -2.48
N PHE A 89 -8.62 3.49 -2.42
CA PHE A 89 -9.44 3.09 -3.55
C PHE A 89 -9.91 4.33 -4.33
N GLU A 90 -10.26 4.17 -5.60
CA GLU A 90 -10.60 5.24 -6.55
C GLU A 90 -11.68 6.19 -5.99
N ILE A 91 -12.77 5.66 -5.44
CA ILE A 91 -13.84 6.48 -4.85
C ILE A 91 -13.35 7.33 -3.69
N THR A 92 -12.45 6.82 -2.85
CA THR A 92 -11.85 7.58 -1.75
C THR A 92 -10.93 8.69 -2.26
N MET A 93 -10.16 8.42 -3.32
CA MET A 93 -9.34 9.45 -3.99
C MET A 93 -10.22 10.56 -4.57
N ASP A 94 -11.38 10.21 -5.13
CA ASP A 94 -12.29 11.16 -5.76
C ASP A 94 -13.19 11.92 -4.77
N SER A 95 -13.19 11.54 -3.50
CA SER A 95 -13.95 12.16 -2.42
C SER A 95 -13.12 13.18 -1.65
N ASP A 96 -13.81 13.97 -0.81
CA ASP A 96 -13.19 14.96 0.06
C ASP A 96 -13.17 14.49 1.52
N ILE A 97 -12.18 14.93 2.28
CA ILE A 97 -12.08 14.81 3.73
C ILE A 97 -11.98 16.22 4.32
N GLU A 98 -12.88 16.57 5.22
CA GLU A 98 -12.96 17.92 5.84
C GLU A 98 -12.95 19.06 4.79
N GLY A 99 -13.63 18.84 3.65
CA GLY A 99 -13.75 19.83 2.58
C GLY A 99 -12.51 20.00 1.71
N GLN A 100 -11.54 19.10 1.80
CA GLN A 100 -10.35 19.07 0.96
C GLN A 100 -10.27 17.74 0.18
N PRO A 101 -9.74 17.72 -1.06
CA PRO A 101 -9.46 16.48 -1.76
C PRO A 101 -8.67 15.50 -0.88
N THR A 102 -9.06 14.24 -0.85
CA THR A 102 -8.48 13.25 0.08
C THR A 102 -6.95 13.17 0.00
N ALA A 103 -6.37 13.23 -1.20
CA ALA A 103 -4.92 13.17 -1.36
C ALA A 103 -4.23 14.42 -0.80
N ASP A 104 -4.83 15.60 -0.98
CA ASP A 104 -4.33 16.85 -0.42
C ASP A 104 -4.40 16.85 1.12
N TYR A 105 -5.51 16.36 1.68
CA TYR A 105 -5.66 16.21 3.13
C TYR A 105 -4.59 15.27 3.70
N LEU A 106 -4.39 14.11 3.07
CA LEU A 106 -3.35 13.16 3.51
C LEU A 106 -1.96 13.79 3.52
N TRP A 107 -1.56 14.47 2.43
CA TRP A 107 -0.20 15.02 2.35
C TRP A 107 -0.04 16.32 3.15
N ASN A 108 -0.95 17.27 3.01
CA ASN A 108 -0.79 18.61 3.58
C ASN A 108 -1.13 18.65 5.06
N VAL A 109 -2.12 17.85 5.53
CA VAL A 109 -2.58 17.86 6.92
C VAL A 109 -1.94 16.73 7.73
N ARG A 110 -1.94 15.50 7.18
CA ARG A 110 -1.48 14.30 7.90
C ARG A 110 -0.02 13.94 7.64
N ARG A 111 0.60 14.49 6.61
CA ARG A 111 1.95 14.14 6.16
C ARG A 111 2.10 12.67 5.79
N VAL A 112 1.06 12.10 5.23
CA VAL A 112 0.95 10.71 4.77
C VAL A 112 0.93 10.71 3.25
N VAL A 113 1.79 9.92 2.61
CA VAL A 113 1.90 9.86 1.14
C VAL A 113 0.67 9.19 0.53
N PRO A 114 -0.08 9.85 -0.37
CA PRO A 114 -1.24 9.26 -1.00
C PRO A 114 -0.85 8.29 -2.12
N LEU A 115 -1.40 7.08 -2.07
CA LEU A 115 -1.21 6.00 -3.04
C LEU A 115 -2.58 5.50 -3.53
N LEU A 116 -2.65 4.95 -4.74
CA LEU A 116 -3.90 4.51 -5.35
C LEU A 116 -3.86 3.05 -5.79
N LYS A 117 -4.87 2.25 -5.41
CA LYS A 117 -5.13 0.95 -6.02
C LYS A 117 -5.68 1.13 -7.44
N VAL A 118 -5.03 0.51 -8.43
CA VAL A 118 -5.42 0.62 -9.85
C VAL A 118 -5.98 -0.68 -10.44
N ASP A 119 -5.70 -1.85 -9.84
CA ASP A 119 -6.23 -3.12 -10.36
C ASP A 119 -7.77 -3.20 -10.23
N GLN A 120 -8.39 -3.88 -11.17
CA GLN A 120 -9.84 -4.08 -11.26
C GLN A 120 -10.29 -5.46 -10.74
N GLY A 121 -9.49 -6.07 -9.85
CA GLY A 121 -9.69 -7.41 -9.33
C GLY A 121 -8.96 -8.48 -10.11
N LEU A 122 -9.28 -9.73 -9.82
CA LEU A 122 -8.55 -10.90 -10.30
C LEU A 122 -9.35 -11.66 -11.35
N GLU A 123 -8.63 -12.23 -12.33
CA GLU A 123 -9.13 -13.24 -13.25
C GLU A 123 -9.39 -14.57 -12.52
N ALA A 124 -10.04 -15.49 -13.22
CA ALA A 124 -10.16 -16.87 -12.76
C ALA A 124 -8.76 -17.51 -12.60
N GLU A 125 -8.64 -18.45 -11.68
CA GLU A 125 -7.40 -19.18 -11.46
C GLU A 125 -7.03 -20.01 -12.69
N LYS A 126 -5.77 -19.87 -13.12
CA LYS A 126 -5.15 -20.64 -14.19
C LYS A 126 -3.68 -20.87 -13.85
N ASN A 127 -3.16 -22.07 -14.09
CA ASN A 127 -1.77 -22.40 -13.78
C ASN A 127 -1.37 -22.10 -12.32
N GLY A 128 -2.28 -22.26 -11.36
CA GLY A 128 -2.03 -22.00 -9.95
C GLY A 128 -1.86 -20.52 -9.59
N VAL A 129 -2.28 -19.60 -10.48
CA VAL A 129 -2.22 -18.16 -10.26
C VAL A 129 -3.50 -17.46 -10.69
N GLN A 130 -3.70 -16.24 -10.19
CA GLN A 130 -4.75 -15.35 -10.63
C GLN A 130 -4.13 -14.02 -11.09
N LEU A 131 -4.19 -13.76 -12.39
CA LEU A 131 -3.77 -12.50 -13.00
C LEU A 131 -4.73 -11.37 -12.64
N MET A 132 -4.28 -10.14 -12.82
CA MET A 132 -5.17 -8.98 -12.79
C MET A 132 -6.10 -8.99 -14.00
N LYS A 133 -7.35 -8.58 -13.79
CA LYS A 133 -8.28 -8.29 -14.89
C LYS A 133 -7.74 -7.17 -15.78
N PRO A 134 -8.13 -7.12 -17.05
CA PRO A 134 -7.79 -6.03 -17.96
C PRO A 134 -8.20 -4.67 -17.38
N MET A 135 -7.37 -3.66 -17.59
CA MET A 135 -7.56 -2.29 -17.11
C MET A 135 -7.66 -1.32 -18.30
N PRO A 136 -8.76 -1.34 -19.08
CA PRO A 136 -8.86 -0.56 -20.31
C PRO A 136 -8.79 0.96 -20.09
N ASN A 137 -9.14 1.43 -18.90
CA ASN A 137 -9.14 2.84 -18.53
C ASN A 137 -7.89 3.27 -17.73
N LEU A 138 -6.86 2.42 -17.66
CA LEU A 138 -5.68 2.69 -16.82
C LEU A 138 -5.04 4.04 -17.13
N ALA A 139 -4.81 4.37 -18.38
CA ALA A 139 -4.16 5.63 -18.76
C ALA A 139 -4.94 6.86 -18.27
N ALA A 140 -6.26 6.87 -18.40
CA ALA A 140 -7.12 7.95 -17.90
C ALA A 140 -7.10 8.03 -16.37
N LEU A 141 -7.11 6.89 -15.70
CA LEU A 141 -7.01 6.81 -14.24
C LEU A 141 -5.67 7.35 -13.73
N LEU A 142 -4.56 7.01 -14.38
CA LEU A 142 -3.23 7.49 -14.00
C LEU A 142 -3.08 9.01 -14.17
N LEU A 143 -3.62 9.57 -15.26
CA LEU A 143 -3.66 11.02 -15.47
C LEU A 143 -4.44 11.74 -14.36
N ARG A 144 -5.63 11.22 -14.02
CA ARG A 144 -6.47 11.76 -12.94
C ARG A 144 -5.76 11.63 -11.58
N ALA A 145 -5.18 10.48 -11.29
CA ALA A 145 -4.43 10.25 -10.06
C ALA A 145 -3.29 11.24 -9.88
N LYS A 146 -2.50 11.44 -10.94
CA LYS A 146 -1.40 12.43 -10.93
C LYS A 146 -1.91 13.85 -10.71
N ALA A 147 -2.99 14.24 -11.38
CA ALA A 147 -3.61 15.57 -11.22
C ALA A 147 -4.13 15.81 -9.80
N LYS A 148 -4.51 14.74 -9.08
CA LYS A 148 -4.95 14.78 -7.68
C LYS A 148 -3.80 14.63 -6.66
N GLY A 149 -2.54 14.65 -7.08
CA GLY A 149 -1.39 14.57 -6.17
C GLY A 149 -1.06 13.17 -5.65
N ILE A 150 -1.57 12.11 -6.27
CA ILE A 150 -1.17 10.73 -5.96
C ILE A 150 0.31 10.53 -6.33
N PHE A 151 1.08 9.97 -5.41
CA PHE A 151 2.50 9.68 -5.58
C PHE A 151 2.76 8.38 -6.34
N GLY A 152 1.99 7.36 -6.07
CA GLY A 152 2.20 6.05 -6.65
C GLY A 152 0.95 5.18 -6.61
N THR A 153 1.07 3.98 -7.17
CA THR A 153 -0.06 3.08 -7.33
C THR A 153 0.21 1.72 -6.71
N LYS A 154 -0.85 0.92 -6.53
CA LYS A 154 -0.78 -0.47 -6.10
C LYS A 154 -1.66 -1.35 -6.99
N MET A 155 -1.17 -2.54 -7.33
CA MET A 155 -1.88 -3.52 -8.14
C MET A 155 -1.57 -4.94 -7.63
N ARG A 156 -2.63 -5.76 -7.44
CA ARG A 156 -2.56 -7.07 -6.81
C ARG A 156 -2.87 -8.20 -7.80
N SER A 157 -2.04 -9.23 -7.77
CA SER A 157 -2.30 -10.56 -8.32
C SER A 157 -2.01 -11.63 -7.26
N VAL A 158 -2.41 -12.88 -7.48
CA VAL A 158 -2.31 -13.94 -6.46
C VAL A 158 -1.65 -15.18 -7.04
N ILE A 159 -0.72 -15.75 -6.28
CA ILE A 159 -0.03 -17.01 -6.54
C ILE A 159 -0.52 -18.03 -5.51
N LYS A 160 -1.16 -19.10 -5.96
CA LYS A 160 -1.70 -20.17 -5.12
C LYS A 160 -0.86 -21.42 -5.10
N LEU A 161 -0.14 -21.70 -6.20
CA LEU A 161 0.73 -22.86 -6.35
C LEU A 161 2.09 -22.45 -6.94
N ALA A 162 3.11 -23.26 -6.68
CA ALA A 162 4.45 -23.05 -7.22
C ALA A 162 4.56 -23.52 -8.67
N ASN A 163 3.75 -22.95 -9.55
CA ASN A 163 3.80 -23.18 -10.98
C ASN A 163 4.69 -22.13 -11.65
N GLU A 164 5.81 -22.55 -12.20
CA GLU A 164 6.82 -21.65 -12.78
C GLU A 164 6.24 -20.77 -13.89
N ALA A 165 5.48 -21.36 -14.83
CA ALA A 165 4.87 -20.61 -15.93
C ALA A 165 3.86 -19.57 -15.41
N GLY A 166 3.01 -19.93 -14.43
CA GLY A 166 2.07 -19.02 -13.81
C GLY A 166 2.74 -17.87 -13.06
N VAL A 167 3.80 -18.16 -12.30
CA VAL A 167 4.57 -17.12 -11.59
C VAL A 167 5.24 -16.16 -12.56
N HIS A 168 5.82 -16.66 -13.66
CA HIS A 168 6.39 -15.82 -14.70
C HIS A 168 5.35 -14.95 -15.39
N GLU A 169 4.15 -15.48 -15.64
CA GLU A 169 3.03 -14.73 -16.23
C GLU A 169 2.59 -13.57 -15.31
N ILE A 170 2.44 -13.83 -14.00
CA ILE A 170 2.15 -12.80 -12.97
C ILE A 170 3.19 -11.70 -13.00
N VAL A 171 4.47 -12.06 -12.89
CA VAL A 171 5.55 -11.07 -12.81
C VAL A 171 5.64 -10.26 -14.09
N SER A 172 5.46 -10.91 -15.26
CA SER A 172 5.47 -10.21 -16.54
C SER A 172 4.33 -9.21 -16.66
N GLN A 173 3.09 -9.59 -16.30
CA GLN A 173 1.95 -8.68 -16.31
C GLN A 173 2.17 -7.50 -15.35
N GLN A 174 2.63 -7.75 -14.13
CA GLN A 174 2.88 -6.72 -13.13
C GLN A 174 3.93 -5.71 -13.62
N PHE A 175 5.03 -6.15 -14.21
CA PHE A 175 6.08 -5.25 -14.71
C PHE A 175 5.68 -4.53 -15.99
N GLU A 176 4.87 -5.11 -16.86
CA GLU A 176 4.30 -4.44 -18.03
C GLU A 176 3.41 -3.26 -17.61
N VAL A 177 2.50 -3.49 -16.67
CA VAL A 177 1.64 -2.43 -16.12
C VAL A 177 2.47 -1.40 -15.34
N ALA A 178 3.49 -1.84 -14.60
CA ALA A 178 4.43 -0.94 -13.91
C ALA A 178 5.11 0.03 -14.89
N GLY A 179 5.49 -0.43 -16.10
CA GLY A 179 6.06 0.43 -17.14
C GLY A 179 5.11 1.56 -17.55
N GLN A 180 3.80 1.28 -17.69
CA GLN A 180 2.79 2.29 -17.99
C GLN A 180 2.63 3.31 -16.84
N ILE A 181 2.66 2.83 -15.60
CA ILE A 181 2.56 3.67 -14.40
C ILE A 181 3.78 4.59 -14.27
N ILE A 182 4.99 4.07 -14.48
CA ILE A 182 6.24 4.84 -14.49
C ILE A 182 6.23 5.90 -15.60
N ALA A 183 5.77 5.53 -16.80
CA ALA A 183 5.64 6.47 -17.91
C ALA A 183 4.65 7.62 -17.61
N ALA A 184 3.63 7.39 -16.77
CA ALA A 184 2.74 8.42 -16.27
C ALA A 184 3.37 9.29 -15.15
N GLY A 185 4.60 8.99 -14.71
CA GLY A 185 5.32 9.70 -13.65
C GLY A 185 4.85 9.36 -12.23
N LEU A 186 4.38 8.14 -12.02
CA LEU A 186 3.98 7.58 -10.73
C LEU A 186 4.89 6.40 -10.36
N VAL A 187 5.00 6.07 -9.07
CA VAL A 187 5.79 4.93 -8.58
C VAL A 187 4.88 3.73 -8.33
N PRO A 188 5.04 2.62 -9.05
CA PRO A 188 4.19 1.43 -8.85
C PRO A 188 4.61 0.64 -7.61
N ILE A 189 3.62 0.15 -6.86
CA ILE A 189 3.76 -0.96 -5.92
C ILE A 189 3.30 -2.23 -6.64
N ILE A 190 4.23 -3.14 -6.85
CA ILE A 190 4.03 -4.45 -7.45
C ILE A 190 3.64 -5.41 -6.33
N GLU A 191 2.41 -5.98 -6.37
CA GLU A 191 1.87 -6.84 -5.31
C GLU A 191 1.49 -8.22 -5.86
N PRO A 192 2.45 -9.10 -6.16
CA PRO A 192 2.22 -10.51 -6.47
C PRO A 192 2.11 -11.30 -5.15
N GLU A 193 0.93 -11.35 -4.57
CA GLU A 193 0.68 -12.01 -3.29
C GLU A 193 0.81 -13.54 -3.43
N VAL A 194 1.64 -14.17 -2.62
CA VAL A 194 1.62 -15.63 -2.42
C VAL A 194 0.59 -15.93 -1.33
N ASP A 195 -0.37 -16.80 -1.65
CA ASP A 195 -1.40 -17.22 -0.69
C ASP A 195 -0.76 -17.88 0.53
N ILE A 196 -1.06 -17.38 1.73
CA ILE A 196 -0.50 -17.93 2.98
C ILE A 196 -0.91 -19.38 3.22
N HIS A 197 -1.98 -19.83 2.61
CA HIS A 197 -2.49 -21.21 2.69
C HIS A 197 -1.97 -22.10 1.54
N SER A 198 -1.11 -21.58 0.68
CA SER A 198 -0.50 -22.40 -0.38
C SER A 198 0.28 -23.57 0.22
N PRO A 199 0.02 -24.80 -0.22
CA PRO A 199 0.79 -25.97 0.24
C PRO A 199 2.25 -25.93 -0.22
N GLU A 200 2.57 -25.07 -1.20
CA GLU A 200 3.90 -24.91 -1.78
C GLU A 200 4.46 -23.48 -1.55
N LYS A 201 4.01 -22.80 -0.49
CA LYS A 201 4.31 -21.37 -0.26
C LYS A 201 5.80 -21.04 -0.40
N ALA A 202 6.68 -21.74 0.31
CA ALA A 202 8.12 -21.47 0.27
C ALA A 202 8.73 -21.65 -1.14
N LYS A 203 8.27 -22.66 -1.91
CA LYS A 203 8.71 -22.88 -3.28
C LYS A 203 8.19 -21.77 -4.21
N ALA A 204 6.93 -21.36 -4.05
CA ALA A 204 6.35 -20.25 -4.81
C ALA A 204 7.09 -18.93 -4.55
N GLU A 205 7.46 -18.67 -3.30
CA GLU A 205 8.30 -17.51 -2.91
C GLU A 205 9.66 -17.53 -3.60
N GLY A 206 10.30 -18.70 -3.71
CA GLY A 206 11.58 -18.86 -4.42
C GLY A 206 11.47 -18.54 -5.92
N LEU A 207 10.45 -19.07 -6.58
CA LEU A 207 10.17 -18.77 -8.00
C LEU A 207 9.86 -17.29 -8.21
N LEU A 208 9.03 -16.71 -7.34
CA LEU A 208 8.67 -15.30 -7.39
C LEU A 208 9.89 -14.39 -7.20
N LYS A 209 10.74 -14.69 -6.21
CA LYS A 209 11.96 -13.92 -5.94
C LYS A 209 12.87 -13.89 -7.16
N ALA A 210 13.14 -15.05 -7.76
CA ALA A 210 13.97 -15.14 -8.96
C ALA A 210 13.39 -14.35 -10.13
N ALA A 211 12.09 -14.49 -10.41
CA ALA A 211 11.41 -13.77 -11.49
C ALA A 211 11.41 -12.25 -11.29
N ILE A 212 11.18 -11.77 -10.08
CA ILE A 212 11.23 -10.33 -9.77
C ILE A 212 12.65 -9.78 -9.93
N LEU A 213 13.69 -10.47 -9.42
CA LEU A 213 15.09 -10.05 -9.57
C LEU A 213 15.48 -9.92 -11.05
N ASP A 214 15.08 -10.88 -11.88
CA ASP A 214 15.34 -10.80 -13.33
C ASP A 214 14.73 -9.54 -13.94
N LYS A 215 13.49 -9.20 -13.60
CA LYS A 215 12.82 -7.98 -14.08
C LYS A 215 13.44 -6.69 -13.53
N LEU A 216 13.78 -6.64 -12.24
CA LEU A 216 14.43 -5.50 -11.62
C LEU A 216 15.78 -5.19 -12.27
N ASN A 217 16.58 -6.22 -12.56
CA ASN A 217 17.87 -6.07 -13.23
C ASN A 217 17.73 -5.48 -14.65
N LYS A 218 16.63 -5.79 -15.34
CA LYS A 218 16.32 -5.29 -16.69
C LYS A 218 15.61 -3.95 -16.70
N LEU A 219 15.10 -3.48 -15.57
CA LEU A 219 14.43 -2.19 -15.49
C LEU A 219 15.41 -1.06 -15.88
N PRO A 220 15.03 -0.09 -16.72
CA PRO A 220 15.88 1.04 -17.08
C PRO A 220 16.42 1.83 -15.88
N GLU A 221 17.57 2.47 -16.04
CA GLU A 221 18.13 3.34 -15.01
C GLU A 221 17.18 4.51 -14.70
N GLY A 222 17.12 4.89 -13.43
CA GLY A 222 16.22 5.95 -12.95
C GLY A 222 14.76 5.52 -12.76
N GLN A 223 14.36 4.36 -13.26
CA GLN A 223 13.02 3.81 -12.98
C GLN A 223 12.99 3.13 -11.61
N LEU A 224 11.95 3.45 -10.84
CA LEU A 224 11.80 2.99 -9.46
C LEU A 224 10.47 2.26 -9.27
N VAL A 225 10.49 1.23 -8.42
CA VAL A 225 9.30 0.49 -8.00
C VAL A 225 9.29 0.31 -6.48
N MET A 226 8.15 0.00 -5.93
CA MET A 226 7.99 -0.58 -4.60
C MET A 226 7.48 -2.01 -4.76
N LEU A 227 7.79 -2.86 -3.80
CA LEU A 227 7.29 -4.23 -3.75
C LEU A 227 6.38 -4.39 -2.55
N LYS A 228 5.27 -5.11 -2.72
CA LYS A 228 4.40 -5.52 -1.61
C LYS A 228 4.21 -7.02 -1.68
N LEU A 229 4.78 -7.72 -0.71
CA LEU A 229 4.94 -9.17 -0.74
C LEU A 229 4.29 -9.81 0.49
N THR A 230 3.90 -11.06 0.35
CA THR A 230 3.50 -11.89 1.50
C THR A 230 4.69 -12.04 2.45
N LEU A 231 4.44 -11.97 3.74
CA LEU A 231 5.45 -12.28 4.76
C LEU A 231 6.06 -13.66 4.47
N PRO A 232 7.38 -13.76 4.31
CA PRO A 232 8.00 -14.96 3.77
C PRO A 232 8.04 -16.11 4.78
N SER A 233 8.19 -17.33 4.25
CA SER A 233 8.33 -18.55 5.04
C SER A 233 9.68 -18.63 5.76
N GLN A 234 10.70 -18.01 5.20
CA GLN A 234 12.05 -17.91 5.76
C GLN A 234 12.32 -16.47 6.16
N ASP A 235 12.86 -16.27 7.35
CA ASP A 235 13.24 -14.95 7.83
C ASP A 235 14.30 -14.32 6.90
N ASP A 236 14.20 -13.01 6.69
CA ASP A 236 15.09 -12.22 5.83
C ASP A 236 15.20 -12.66 4.36
N PHE A 237 14.21 -13.42 3.86
CA PHE A 237 14.24 -13.99 2.53
C PHE A 237 14.36 -12.94 1.41
N TYR A 238 13.85 -11.73 1.63
CA TYR A 238 13.78 -10.66 0.63
C TYR A 238 14.84 -9.56 0.81
N THR A 239 15.92 -9.80 1.53
CA THR A 239 17.01 -8.82 1.75
C THR A 239 17.61 -8.27 0.45
N GLU A 240 17.69 -9.09 -0.61
CA GLU A 240 18.17 -8.65 -1.91
C GLU A 240 17.27 -7.56 -2.52
N PHE A 241 15.95 -7.63 -2.28
CA PHE A 241 15.04 -6.55 -2.71
C PHE A 241 15.21 -5.29 -1.88
N VAL A 242 15.42 -5.45 -0.56
CA VAL A 242 15.64 -4.31 0.35
C VAL A 242 16.86 -3.50 -0.05
N SER A 243 17.92 -4.16 -0.51
CA SER A 243 19.17 -3.53 -0.94
C SER A 243 19.20 -3.14 -2.42
N HIS A 244 18.17 -3.50 -3.21
CA HIS A 244 18.19 -3.27 -4.65
C HIS A 244 17.98 -1.79 -4.99
N PRO A 245 18.87 -1.15 -5.80
CA PRO A 245 18.85 0.31 -6.03
C PRO A 245 17.56 0.83 -6.69
N LYS A 246 16.84 -0.02 -7.43
CA LYS A 246 15.59 0.34 -8.12
C LYS A 246 14.35 0.11 -7.24
N VAL A 247 14.51 -0.42 -6.02
CA VAL A 247 13.42 -0.65 -5.07
C VAL A 247 13.43 0.46 -4.02
N VAL A 248 12.35 1.25 -4.00
CA VAL A 248 12.19 2.34 -3.02
C VAL A 248 11.91 1.77 -1.63
N ARG A 249 11.02 0.80 -1.54
CA ARG A 249 10.64 0.15 -0.27
C ARG A 249 10.06 -1.24 -0.54
N VAL A 250 10.35 -2.17 0.35
CA VAL A 250 9.67 -3.46 0.41
C VAL A 250 8.63 -3.41 1.52
N LEU A 251 7.38 -3.70 1.15
CA LEU A 251 6.22 -3.73 2.02
C LEU A 251 5.78 -5.17 2.24
N ALA A 252 5.30 -5.50 3.43
CA ALA A 252 4.70 -6.81 3.71
C ALA A 252 3.18 -6.69 3.83
N LEU A 253 2.45 -7.55 3.14
CA LEU A 253 1.02 -7.75 3.37
C LEU A 253 0.79 -8.81 4.47
N SER A 254 -0.36 -8.76 5.15
CA SER A 254 -0.71 -9.76 6.18
C SER A 254 -1.33 -11.04 5.60
N GLY A 255 -1.94 -10.98 4.42
CA GLY A 255 -2.47 -12.13 3.68
C GLY A 255 -3.57 -12.96 4.37
N GLY A 256 -3.96 -12.57 5.58
CA GLY A 256 -4.91 -13.30 6.41
C GLY A 256 -4.40 -13.63 7.81
N TYR A 257 -3.12 -13.43 8.08
CA TYR A 257 -2.60 -13.46 9.45
C TYR A 257 -3.31 -12.41 10.32
N SER A 258 -3.49 -12.71 11.60
CA SER A 258 -3.87 -11.73 12.62
C SER A 258 -2.81 -10.62 12.73
N ARG A 259 -3.15 -9.51 13.37
CA ARG A 259 -2.18 -8.43 13.61
C ARG A 259 -0.97 -8.93 14.41
N GLU A 260 -1.20 -9.74 15.43
CA GLU A 260 -0.14 -10.31 16.26
C GLU A 260 0.79 -11.22 15.45
N GLU A 261 0.25 -12.18 14.71
CA GLU A 261 1.04 -13.09 13.87
C GLU A 261 1.82 -12.32 12.78
N GLY A 262 1.15 -11.39 12.10
CA GLY A 262 1.78 -10.55 11.08
C GLY A 262 2.91 -9.70 11.65
N ASN A 263 2.71 -9.09 12.82
CA ASN A 263 3.73 -8.32 13.51
C ASN A 263 4.92 -9.19 13.93
N ASN A 264 4.68 -10.39 14.45
CA ASN A 264 5.73 -11.33 14.87
C ASN A 264 6.58 -11.80 13.68
N LEU A 265 5.94 -12.12 12.55
CA LEU A 265 6.66 -12.45 11.32
C LEU A 265 7.44 -11.24 10.77
N LEU A 266 6.85 -10.05 10.81
CA LEU A 266 7.47 -8.84 10.28
C LEU A 266 8.73 -8.44 11.07
N ARG A 267 8.74 -8.61 12.40
CA ARG A 267 9.92 -8.31 13.23
C ARG A 267 11.16 -9.10 12.83
N ARG A 268 10.99 -10.29 12.27
CA ARG A 268 12.08 -11.17 11.80
C ARG A 268 12.54 -10.89 10.37
N ASN A 269 12.00 -9.83 9.74
CA ASN A 269 12.32 -9.47 8.36
C ASN A 269 12.88 -8.04 8.31
N HIS A 270 14.19 -7.92 8.25
CA HIS A 270 14.91 -6.64 8.28
C HIS A 270 14.68 -5.82 7.01
N GLY A 271 14.50 -4.50 7.18
CA GLY A 271 14.31 -3.56 6.08
C GLY A 271 12.92 -3.58 5.44
N ILE A 272 12.05 -4.51 5.84
CA ILE A 272 10.66 -4.61 5.37
C ILE A 272 9.75 -3.91 6.38
N VAL A 273 8.78 -3.15 5.89
CA VAL A 273 7.75 -2.48 6.69
C VAL A 273 6.37 -3.03 6.36
N ALA A 274 5.41 -2.89 7.26
CA ALA A 274 4.04 -3.34 7.00
C ALA A 274 3.33 -2.53 5.93
N SER A 275 2.41 -3.20 5.21
CA SER A 275 1.28 -2.58 4.53
C SER A 275 0.03 -3.43 4.78
N PHE A 276 -0.49 -3.30 6.00
CA PHE A 276 -1.60 -4.10 6.49
C PHE A 276 -2.93 -3.39 6.24
N SER A 277 -3.96 -4.17 5.94
CA SER A 277 -5.33 -3.74 5.78
C SER A 277 -6.18 -4.20 6.96
N ARG A 278 -6.62 -5.45 6.97
CA ARG A 278 -7.47 -6.01 8.04
C ARG A 278 -6.80 -5.93 9.42
N ALA A 279 -5.52 -6.22 9.50
CA ALA A 279 -4.76 -6.15 10.74
C ALA A 279 -4.68 -4.72 11.32
N LEU A 280 -4.66 -3.67 10.48
CA LEU A 280 -4.69 -2.28 10.94
C LEU A 280 -6.03 -1.91 11.58
N VAL A 281 -7.14 -2.33 10.99
CA VAL A 281 -8.49 -1.95 11.42
C VAL A 281 -9.15 -3.00 12.33
N GLU A 282 -8.41 -4.00 12.75
CA GLU A 282 -8.90 -5.08 13.63
C GLU A 282 -9.46 -4.53 14.93
N GLY A 283 -10.72 -4.87 15.22
CA GLY A 283 -11.42 -4.43 16.42
C GLY A 283 -12.12 -3.07 16.33
N LEU A 284 -11.86 -2.27 15.29
CA LEU A 284 -12.58 -1.00 15.09
C LEU A 284 -14.05 -1.25 14.75
N LYS A 285 -14.94 -0.49 15.37
CA LYS A 285 -16.40 -0.56 15.18
C LYS A 285 -17.02 0.82 15.03
N ALA A 286 -18.04 0.90 14.19
CA ALA A 286 -18.80 2.13 13.97
C ALA A 286 -19.44 2.68 15.26
N GLN A 287 -19.85 1.78 16.17
CA GLN A 287 -20.56 2.09 17.41
C GLN A 287 -19.66 2.57 18.55
N GLN A 288 -18.34 2.46 18.42
CA GLN A 288 -17.41 2.96 19.44
C GLN A 288 -17.48 4.47 19.57
N SER A 289 -17.37 4.96 20.78
CA SER A 289 -17.11 6.40 21.02
C SER A 289 -15.79 6.82 20.36
N ASP A 290 -15.61 8.11 20.11
CA ASP A 290 -14.35 8.61 19.52
C ASP A 290 -13.15 8.33 20.41
N ALA A 291 -13.32 8.36 21.73
CA ALA A 291 -12.25 8.04 22.67
C ALA A 291 -11.83 6.57 22.56
N GLU A 292 -12.77 5.64 22.58
CA GLU A 292 -12.50 4.20 22.43
C GLU A 292 -11.91 3.87 21.05
N TYR A 293 -12.48 4.45 20.00
CA TYR A 293 -12.03 4.26 18.62
C TYR A 293 -10.58 4.73 18.43
N ASN A 294 -10.29 5.97 18.85
CA ASN A 294 -8.96 6.56 18.71
C ASN A 294 -7.92 5.83 19.55
N ALA A 295 -8.27 5.37 20.76
CA ALA A 295 -7.37 4.60 21.61
C ALA A 295 -7.00 3.26 20.96
N LEU A 296 -7.98 2.52 20.43
CA LEU A 296 -7.74 1.25 19.77
C LEU A 296 -6.97 1.41 18.46
N LEU A 297 -7.29 2.44 17.68
CA LEU A 297 -6.54 2.74 16.45
C LEU A 297 -5.09 3.14 16.76
N ASP A 298 -4.86 3.93 17.80
CA ASP A 298 -3.52 4.31 18.25
C ASP A 298 -2.69 3.09 18.65
N GLU A 299 -3.26 2.18 19.44
CA GLU A 299 -2.62 0.91 19.82
C GLU A 299 -2.27 0.07 18.58
N SER A 300 -3.19 -0.03 17.63
CA SER A 300 -2.97 -0.76 16.37
C SER A 300 -1.83 -0.16 15.56
N ILE A 301 -1.84 1.17 15.38
CA ILE A 301 -0.79 1.91 14.67
C ILE A 301 0.55 1.74 15.37
N GLN A 302 0.59 1.87 16.70
CA GLN A 302 1.83 1.73 17.47
C GLN A 302 2.43 0.33 17.33
N SER A 303 1.62 -0.71 17.47
CA SER A 303 2.10 -2.10 17.38
C SER A 303 2.66 -2.45 15.99
N ILE A 304 2.02 -1.95 14.92
CA ILE A 304 2.48 -2.15 13.53
C ILE A 304 3.74 -1.32 13.25
N PHE A 305 3.79 -0.09 13.76
CA PHE A 305 4.98 0.78 13.66
C PHE A 305 6.20 0.12 14.31
N GLU A 306 6.06 -0.39 15.54
CA GLU A 306 7.12 -1.11 16.24
C GLU A 306 7.58 -2.34 15.47
N ALA A 307 6.65 -3.16 14.96
CA ALA A 307 6.99 -4.33 14.16
C ALA A 307 7.71 -3.97 12.83
N SER A 308 7.43 -2.78 12.30
CA SER A 308 8.09 -2.28 11.08
C SER A 308 9.48 -1.70 11.35
N THR A 309 9.75 -1.19 12.55
CA THR A 309 10.96 -0.41 12.88
C THR A 309 11.90 -1.11 13.86
N VAL A 310 11.38 -1.93 14.77
CA VAL A 310 12.17 -2.67 15.76
C VAL A 310 12.21 -4.13 15.32
N LYS A 311 13.38 -4.57 14.87
CA LYS A 311 13.61 -5.94 14.39
C LYS A 311 14.22 -6.82 15.47
N THR A 312 13.90 -8.11 15.41
CA THR A 312 14.50 -9.13 16.30
C THR A 312 15.55 -9.91 15.52
N SER A 313 16.64 -10.18 16.17
CA SER A 313 17.68 -11.11 15.66
C SER A 313 17.19 -12.55 15.67
#